data_34d65e06baf39be2f34962df9ca1d4ec
#
_entry.id   34d65e06baf39be2f34962df9ca1d4ec
#
_cell.length_a   1.000
_cell.length_b   1.000
_cell.length_c   1.000
_cell.angle_alpha   90.00
_cell.angle_beta   90.00
_cell.angle_gamma   90.00
#
_symmetry.space_group_name_H-M   'P 1'
#
loop_
_entity.id
_entity.type
_entity.pdbx_description
1 polymer ?
#
loop_
_entity_poly.entity_id
_entity_poly.type
_entity_poly.pdbx_seq_one_letter_code
_entity_poly.pdbx_strand_id
1 'polypeptide(L)'
;MIKRLKIKNFKSYRDSEFEFGKVNIVVGPNGSGKTNLVDAFSFLKQLIRPLSYPPYPFIRWGDYKNVVFMQDENLDISFEIDGEYKGKDYHYEISLNKLQIKKEIINFDSYSMERRGNVIRYENKEMTIPDNLSVFNLFFAQPFITAYNLNFTLPPELLNFMTNFLNDVGVFRIVPQIAVSPVYFTFPEALDENGRGLVKVITNNLSRINETKQVYDFLVENNISLRPVFTEDGNIRLHFIEKSENNKELILLPASVPDGFIKMLTILIAVYLLKMSTIIIDEIENSLHLKYIERLVDIMRYSDSQFIATTHSPLIIDFMDPSEIIILDKERGETKINKVQEPEKLKEKLTGNGILLSEWLLY
;
A
#
# COMPACT_ATOMS: atom_id res chain seq x y z
N MET A 1 -3.32 11.52 -1.97
CA MET A 1 -4.06 10.97 -0.80
C MET A 1 -5.36 10.33 -1.29
N ILE A 2 -5.69 9.13 -0.83
CA ILE A 2 -6.95 8.44 -1.13
C ILE A 2 -8.01 8.94 -0.15
N LYS A 3 -9.14 9.49 -0.65
CA LYS A 3 -10.22 10.03 0.19
C LYS A 3 -11.34 9.01 0.38
N ARG A 4 -11.65 8.22 -0.68
CA ARG A 4 -12.74 7.24 -0.68
C ARG A 4 -12.36 6.01 -1.48
N LEU A 5 -12.80 4.85 -1.03
CA LEU A 5 -12.73 3.59 -1.77
C LEU A 5 -14.07 2.86 -1.64
N LYS A 6 -14.72 2.63 -2.77
CA LYS A 6 -15.89 1.76 -2.84
C LYS A 6 -15.51 0.45 -3.52
N ILE A 7 -15.97 -0.65 -2.93
CA ILE A 7 -15.65 -2.01 -3.36
C ILE A 7 -16.96 -2.77 -3.55
N LYS A 8 -17.14 -3.36 -4.74
CA LYS A 8 -18.27 -4.25 -4.98
C LYS A 8 -17.80 -5.64 -5.39
N ASN A 9 -18.42 -6.64 -4.81
CA ASN A 9 -18.26 -8.06 -5.13
C ASN A 9 -16.81 -8.57 -5.07
N PHE A 10 -15.99 -8.01 -4.18
CA PHE A 10 -14.61 -8.46 -3.99
C PHE A 10 -14.44 -9.15 -2.63
N LYS A 11 -14.07 -10.41 -2.64
CA LYS A 11 -13.87 -11.26 -1.46
C LYS A 11 -15.07 -11.21 -0.50
N SER A 12 -14.95 -10.61 0.68
CA SER A 12 -16.04 -10.44 1.63
C SER A 12 -16.83 -9.13 1.47
N TYR A 13 -16.43 -8.26 0.56
CA TYR A 13 -17.10 -6.99 0.29
C TYR A 13 -18.14 -7.14 -0.82
N ARG A 14 -19.43 -7.03 -0.48
CA ARG A 14 -20.52 -7.08 -1.44
C ARG A 14 -20.80 -5.72 -2.07
N ASP A 15 -21.01 -4.70 -1.25
CA ASP A 15 -21.12 -3.28 -1.62
C ASP A 15 -20.69 -2.46 -0.39
N SER A 16 -19.44 -2.08 -0.36
CA SER A 16 -18.78 -1.52 0.82
C SER A 16 -18.05 -0.24 0.45
N GLU A 17 -18.15 0.77 1.30
CA GLU A 17 -17.54 2.07 1.07
C GLU A 17 -16.71 2.51 2.28
N PHE A 18 -15.47 2.87 2.02
CA PHE A 18 -14.53 3.41 2.98
C PHE A 18 -14.29 4.89 2.68
N GLU A 19 -14.26 5.70 3.72
CA GLU A 19 -13.75 7.06 3.69
C GLU A 19 -12.51 7.14 4.56
N PHE A 20 -11.46 7.75 4.04
CA PHE A 20 -10.16 7.79 4.68
C PHE A 20 -9.74 9.23 5.03
N GLY A 21 -9.20 9.38 6.24
CA GLY A 21 -8.46 10.54 6.69
C GLY A 21 -6.95 10.35 6.50
N LYS A 22 -6.18 11.10 7.26
CA LYS A 22 -4.71 11.03 7.28
C LYS A 22 -4.21 9.71 7.89
N VAL A 23 -4.77 9.33 9.02
CA VAL A 23 -4.51 8.07 9.72
C VAL A 23 -5.81 7.28 9.80
N ASN A 24 -5.75 6.00 9.45
CA ASN A 24 -6.91 5.11 9.46
C ASN A 24 -6.48 3.75 10.00
N ILE A 25 -7.02 3.39 11.13
CA ILE A 25 -6.73 2.11 11.79
C ILE A 25 -7.96 1.22 11.69
N VAL A 26 -7.81 0.12 10.97
CA VAL A 26 -8.87 -0.84 10.69
C VAL A 26 -8.82 -1.96 11.71
N VAL A 27 -9.87 -2.07 12.50
CA VAL A 27 -10.01 -3.04 13.59
C VAL A 27 -11.20 -3.95 13.37
N GLY A 28 -11.25 -5.06 14.09
CA GLY A 28 -12.36 -6.02 14.05
C GLY A 28 -11.91 -7.44 14.32
N PRO A 29 -12.82 -8.39 14.53
CA PRO A 29 -12.49 -9.78 14.82
C PRO A 29 -11.75 -10.47 13.65
N ASN A 30 -11.18 -11.64 13.94
CA ASN A 30 -10.57 -12.46 12.89
C ASN A 30 -11.60 -12.83 11.83
N GLY A 31 -11.20 -12.69 10.56
CA GLY A 31 -12.10 -12.97 9.44
C GLY A 31 -13.10 -11.87 9.10
N SER A 32 -13.10 -10.70 9.78
CA SER A 32 -13.98 -9.56 9.48
C SER A 32 -13.72 -8.91 8.12
N GLY A 33 -12.56 -9.14 7.50
CA GLY A 33 -12.24 -8.58 6.19
C GLY A 33 -11.06 -7.61 6.18
N LYS A 34 -10.37 -7.36 7.30
CA LYS A 34 -9.23 -6.45 7.37
C LYS A 34 -8.18 -6.71 6.29
N THR A 35 -7.69 -7.95 6.20
CA THR A 35 -6.74 -8.36 5.16
C THR A 35 -7.33 -8.25 3.75
N ASN A 36 -8.66 -8.40 3.59
CA ASN A 36 -9.31 -8.24 2.29
C ASN A 36 -9.27 -6.79 1.79
N LEU A 37 -9.24 -5.80 2.69
CA LEU A 37 -9.01 -4.40 2.32
C LEU A 37 -7.60 -4.21 1.74
N VAL A 38 -6.60 -4.76 2.40
CA VAL A 38 -5.21 -4.71 1.90
C VAL A 38 -5.09 -5.45 0.56
N ASP A 39 -5.77 -6.59 0.42
CA ASP A 39 -5.84 -7.32 -0.85
C ASP A 39 -6.53 -6.54 -1.97
N ALA A 40 -7.52 -5.70 -1.66
CA ALA A 40 -8.17 -4.84 -2.66
C ALA A 40 -7.17 -3.85 -3.27
N PHE A 41 -6.32 -3.23 -2.46
CA PHE A 41 -5.26 -2.35 -2.96
C PHE A 41 -4.16 -3.11 -3.70
N SER A 42 -3.77 -4.30 -3.22
CA SER A 42 -2.83 -5.19 -3.93
C SER A 42 -3.37 -5.58 -5.30
N PHE A 43 -4.65 -5.92 -5.37
CA PHE A 43 -5.33 -6.27 -6.62
C PHE A 43 -5.34 -5.10 -7.60
N LEU A 44 -5.71 -3.91 -7.16
CA LEU A 44 -5.71 -2.69 -7.97
C LEU A 44 -4.31 -2.36 -8.49
N LYS A 45 -3.28 -2.46 -7.64
CA LYS A 45 -1.89 -2.27 -8.08
C LYS A 45 -1.48 -3.28 -9.15
N GLN A 46 -1.81 -4.56 -8.98
CA GLN A 46 -1.50 -5.61 -9.95
C GLN A 46 -2.26 -5.42 -11.27
N LEU A 47 -3.51 -4.97 -11.21
CA LEU A 47 -4.32 -4.70 -12.39
C LEU A 47 -3.76 -3.54 -13.22
N ILE A 48 -3.35 -2.46 -12.55
CA ILE A 48 -2.78 -1.27 -13.17
C ILE A 48 -1.33 -1.51 -13.61
N ARG A 49 -0.56 -2.27 -12.83
CA ARG A 49 0.86 -2.59 -13.07
C ARG A 49 1.09 -4.10 -12.98
N PRO A 50 0.71 -4.86 -13.99
CA PRO A 50 0.83 -6.32 -13.94
C PRO A 50 2.30 -6.76 -13.89
N LEU A 51 2.55 -7.81 -13.11
CA LEU A 51 3.88 -8.42 -12.98
C LEU A 51 4.28 -9.28 -14.20
N SER A 52 3.30 -9.65 -15.02
CA SER A 52 3.50 -10.48 -16.22
C SER A 52 2.57 -10.06 -17.34
N TYR A 53 2.98 -10.38 -18.60
CA TYR A 53 2.16 -10.16 -19.78
C TYR A 53 1.94 -11.49 -20.51
N PRO A 54 0.72 -11.79 -21.02
CA PRO A 54 -0.50 -10.98 -20.91
C PRO A 54 -0.90 -10.80 -19.43
N PRO A 55 -1.48 -9.66 -19.05
CA PRO A 55 -1.86 -9.41 -17.65
C PRO A 55 -2.98 -10.35 -17.25
N TYR A 56 -2.76 -11.06 -16.15
CA TYR A 56 -3.74 -11.90 -15.50
C TYR A 56 -3.91 -11.42 -14.06
N PRO A 57 -4.88 -10.55 -13.77
CA PRO A 57 -4.96 -9.85 -12.49
C PRO A 57 -5.22 -10.78 -11.29
N PHE A 58 -5.64 -12.03 -11.55
CA PHE A 58 -5.98 -13.00 -10.50
C PHE A 58 -4.83 -13.94 -10.11
N ILE A 59 -3.67 -13.86 -10.79
CA ILE A 59 -2.56 -14.83 -10.64
C ILE A 59 -2.15 -15.07 -9.19
N ARG A 60 -2.17 -14.04 -8.38
CA ARG A 60 -1.83 -14.12 -6.95
C ARG A 60 -2.82 -14.95 -6.15
N TRP A 61 -4.08 -14.95 -6.56
CA TRP A 61 -5.17 -15.67 -5.87
C TRP A 61 -5.58 -16.96 -6.59
N GLY A 62 -4.88 -17.30 -7.67
CA GLY A 62 -5.06 -18.50 -8.48
C GLY A 62 -6.16 -18.37 -9.54
N ASP A 63 -7.32 -17.81 -9.25
CA ASP A 63 -8.40 -17.60 -10.20
C ASP A 63 -9.39 -16.52 -9.73
N TYR A 64 -10.27 -16.06 -10.63
CA TYR A 64 -11.38 -15.14 -10.40
C TYR A 64 -12.29 -15.59 -9.25
N LYS A 65 -12.62 -16.88 -9.22
CA LYS A 65 -13.44 -17.50 -8.18
C LYS A 65 -12.95 -17.20 -6.76
N ASN A 66 -11.64 -17.06 -6.56
CA ASN A 66 -11.04 -16.83 -5.24
C ASN A 66 -11.07 -15.36 -4.80
N VAL A 67 -11.44 -14.44 -5.69
CA VAL A 67 -11.51 -13.00 -5.41
C VAL A 67 -12.90 -12.42 -5.52
N VAL A 68 -13.83 -13.08 -6.24
CA VAL A 68 -15.21 -12.63 -6.34
C VAL A 68 -16.00 -12.99 -5.08
N PHE A 69 -16.96 -12.12 -4.72
CA PHE A 69 -17.81 -12.30 -3.55
C PHE A 69 -18.58 -13.64 -3.60
N MET A 70 -18.53 -14.38 -2.49
CA MET A 70 -19.17 -15.70 -2.31
C MET A 70 -18.83 -16.72 -3.42
N GLN A 71 -17.74 -16.53 -4.13
CA GLN A 71 -17.30 -17.36 -5.26
C GLN A 71 -18.32 -17.42 -6.42
N ASP A 72 -19.21 -16.44 -6.52
CA ASP A 72 -20.18 -16.34 -7.62
C ASP A 72 -19.55 -15.68 -8.83
N GLU A 73 -19.10 -16.48 -9.79
CA GLU A 73 -18.45 -16.02 -11.01
C GLU A 73 -19.36 -15.25 -11.98
N ASN A 74 -20.66 -15.17 -11.72
CA ASN A 74 -21.61 -14.35 -12.49
C ASN A 74 -21.57 -12.87 -12.07
N LEU A 75 -21.00 -12.55 -10.91
CA LEU A 75 -20.89 -11.18 -10.43
C LEU A 75 -19.70 -10.48 -11.10
N ASP A 76 -19.84 -9.18 -11.32
CA ASP A 76 -18.71 -8.32 -11.71
C ASP A 76 -18.10 -7.71 -10.46
N ILE A 77 -16.77 -7.67 -10.42
CA ILE A 77 -16.02 -6.93 -9.39
C ILE A 77 -15.92 -5.48 -9.83
N SER A 78 -16.14 -4.52 -8.93
CA SER A 78 -15.84 -3.12 -9.22
C SER A 78 -15.19 -2.39 -8.05
N PHE A 79 -14.39 -1.39 -8.40
CA PHE A 79 -13.74 -0.45 -7.49
C PHE A 79 -14.00 0.97 -7.98
N GLU A 80 -14.26 1.86 -7.02
CA GLU A 80 -14.28 3.31 -7.24
C GLU A 80 -13.33 3.94 -6.23
N ILE A 81 -12.42 4.80 -6.68
CA ILE A 81 -11.44 5.50 -5.84
C ILE A 81 -11.54 6.99 -6.12
N ASP A 82 -11.79 7.75 -5.06
CA ASP A 82 -11.68 9.20 -5.10
C ASP A 82 -10.49 9.64 -4.26
N GLY A 83 -9.79 10.64 -4.71
CA GLY A 83 -8.65 11.15 -3.97
C GLY A 83 -8.08 12.43 -4.57
N GLU A 84 -6.88 12.75 -4.12
CA GLU A 84 -6.15 13.93 -4.56
C GLU A 84 -4.71 13.54 -4.94
N TYR A 85 -4.25 14.03 -6.09
CA TYR A 85 -2.89 13.90 -6.57
C TYR A 85 -2.32 15.27 -6.90
N LYS A 86 -1.29 15.69 -6.16
CA LYS A 86 -0.63 17.00 -6.31
C LYS A 86 -1.60 18.19 -6.29
N GLY A 87 -2.56 18.18 -5.36
CA GLY A 87 -3.53 19.26 -5.18
C GLY A 87 -4.71 19.23 -6.15
N LYS A 88 -4.83 18.21 -7.00
CA LYS A 88 -5.92 18.03 -7.97
C LYS A 88 -6.72 16.79 -7.64
N ASP A 89 -8.05 16.91 -7.65
CA ASP A 89 -8.93 15.78 -7.40
C ASP A 89 -8.92 14.78 -8.55
N TYR A 90 -9.04 13.50 -8.22
CA TYR A 90 -9.25 12.44 -9.19
C TYR A 90 -10.38 11.51 -8.77
N HIS A 91 -11.02 10.91 -9.77
CA HIS A 91 -11.94 9.79 -9.65
C HIS A 91 -11.51 8.68 -10.59
N TYR A 92 -11.39 7.48 -10.07
CA TYR A 92 -11.09 6.27 -10.82
C TYR A 92 -12.15 5.21 -10.55
N GLU A 93 -12.78 4.71 -11.61
CA GLU A 93 -13.74 3.61 -11.54
C GLU A 93 -13.30 2.49 -12.48
N ILE A 94 -13.37 1.24 -12.02
CA ILE A 94 -13.16 0.06 -12.83
C ILE A 94 -14.16 -1.02 -12.50
N SER A 95 -14.67 -1.70 -13.54
CA SER A 95 -15.52 -2.88 -13.42
C SER A 95 -15.03 -3.96 -14.36
N LEU A 96 -14.91 -5.17 -13.85
CA LEU A 96 -14.35 -6.32 -14.57
C LEU A 96 -15.02 -7.62 -14.15
N ASN A 97 -14.93 -8.60 -15.05
CA ASN A 97 -15.25 -9.99 -14.74
C ASN A 97 -14.04 -10.91 -15.02
N LYS A 98 -14.27 -12.21 -15.03
CA LYS A 98 -13.24 -13.22 -15.30
C LYS A 98 -12.50 -13.02 -16.65
N LEU A 99 -13.18 -12.48 -17.66
CA LEU A 99 -12.71 -12.45 -19.03
C LEU A 99 -12.18 -11.08 -19.46
N GLN A 100 -12.79 -9.99 -18.94
CA GLN A 100 -12.54 -8.66 -19.49
C GLN A 100 -12.79 -7.55 -18.48
N ILE A 101 -12.18 -6.41 -18.74
CA ILE A 101 -12.54 -5.14 -18.12
C ILE A 101 -13.72 -4.58 -18.90
N LYS A 102 -14.88 -4.46 -18.23
CA LYS A 102 -16.14 -3.98 -18.85
C LYS A 102 -16.19 -2.46 -18.96
N LYS A 103 -15.72 -1.79 -17.93
CA LYS A 103 -15.76 -0.34 -17.79
C LYS A 103 -14.54 0.15 -17.05
N GLU A 104 -13.99 1.29 -17.47
CA GLU A 104 -12.96 2.00 -16.73
C GLU A 104 -13.14 3.51 -16.97
N ILE A 105 -13.21 4.30 -15.90
CA ILE A 105 -13.35 5.76 -15.95
C ILE A 105 -12.18 6.35 -15.18
N ILE A 106 -11.56 7.35 -15.78
CA ILE A 106 -10.47 8.11 -15.19
C ILE A 106 -10.82 9.58 -15.35
N ASN A 107 -11.16 10.25 -14.25
CA ASN A 107 -11.28 11.69 -14.21
C ASN A 107 -10.12 12.24 -13.38
N PHE A 108 -9.42 13.22 -13.91
CA PHE A 108 -8.35 13.92 -13.22
C PHE A 108 -8.44 15.40 -13.55
N ASP A 109 -8.75 16.22 -12.54
CA ASP A 109 -9.01 17.64 -12.72
C ASP A 109 -10.09 17.88 -13.81
N SER A 110 -9.76 18.57 -14.89
CA SER A 110 -10.64 18.81 -16.04
C SER A 110 -10.63 17.70 -17.11
N TYR A 111 -9.75 16.69 -16.94
CA TYR A 111 -9.60 15.63 -17.92
C TYR A 111 -10.49 14.43 -17.60
N SER A 112 -11.13 13.87 -18.64
CA SER A 112 -11.95 12.67 -18.52
C SER A 112 -11.62 11.68 -19.61
N MET A 113 -11.39 10.42 -19.22
CA MET A 113 -11.17 9.29 -20.12
C MET A 113 -12.09 8.16 -19.71
N GLU A 114 -12.81 7.61 -20.68
CA GLU A 114 -13.74 6.49 -20.47
C GLU A 114 -13.38 5.33 -21.36
N ARG A 115 -13.45 4.13 -20.80
CA ARG A 115 -13.38 2.87 -21.52
C ARG A 115 -14.67 2.08 -21.31
N ARG A 116 -15.21 1.53 -22.42
CA ARG A 116 -16.28 0.52 -22.40
C ARG A 116 -15.90 -0.64 -23.30
N GLY A 117 -15.84 -1.83 -22.72
CA GLY A 117 -15.30 -3.00 -23.39
C GLY A 117 -13.87 -2.75 -23.89
N ASN A 118 -13.64 -2.89 -25.17
CA ASN A 118 -12.33 -2.68 -25.80
C ASN A 118 -12.12 -1.27 -26.40
N VAL A 119 -13.06 -0.33 -26.22
CA VAL A 119 -12.98 1.03 -26.78
C VAL A 119 -12.70 2.04 -25.67
N ILE A 120 -11.61 2.81 -25.84
CA ILE A 120 -11.29 3.98 -25.00
C ILE A 120 -11.73 5.23 -25.78
N ARG A 121 -12.34 6.17 -25.04
CA ARG A 121 -12.69 7.51 -25.49
C ARG A 121 -11.96 8.55 -24.67
N TYR A 122 -11.27 9.45 -25.35
CA TYR A 122 -10.64 10.62 -24.76
C TYR A 122 -10.86 11.82 -25.68
N GLU A 123 -11.52 12.86 -25.19
CA GLU A 123 -12.00 13.98 -26.03
C GLU A 123 -12.85 13.45 -27.22
N ASN A 124 -12.49 13.83 -28.45
CA ASN A 124 -13.17 13.42 -29.69
C ASN A 124 -12.48 12.22 -30.37
N LYS A 125 -11.62 11.48 -29.66
CA LYS A 125 -10.85 10.37 -30.23
C LYS A 125 -11.26 9.05 -29.59
N GLU A 126 -11.26 8.03 -30.40
CA GLU A 126 -11.49 6.65 -29.96
C GLU A 126 -10.28 5.78 -30.27
N MET A 127 -10.01 4.81 -29.42
CA MET A 127 -8.96 3.82 -29.59
C MET A 127 -9.42 2.46 -29.08
N THR A 128 -8.95 1.40 -29.74
CA THR A 128 -9.22 0.03 -29.32
C THR A 128 -8.03 -0.55 -28.57
N ILE A 129 -8.30 -1.21 -27.45
CA ILE A 129 -7.30 -1.92 -26.62
C ILE A 129 -7.78 -3.34 -26.32
N PRO A 130 -6.88 -4.27 -25.96
CA PRO A 130 -7.27 -5.60 -25.49
C PRO A 130 -8.21 -5.55 -24.28
N ASP A 131 -9.12 -6.52 -24.22
CA ASP A 131 -10.17 -6.58 -23.21
C ASP A 131 -9.65 -6.72 -21.77
N ASN A 132 -8.45 -7.26 -21.59
CA ASN A 132 -7.83 -7.56 -20.31
C ASN A 132 -6.77 -6.53 -19.85
N LEU A 133 -6.49 -5.49 -20.66
CA LEU A 133 -5.55 -4.42 -20.31
C LEU A 133 -6.28 -3.23 -19.70
N SER A 134 -5.86 -2.75 -18.54
CA SER A 134 -6.27 -1.44 -18.03
C SER A 134 -5.73 -0.32 -18.93
N VAL A 135 -6.45 0.79 -19.00
CA VAL A 135 -5.98 2.00 -19.70
C VAL A 135 -4.60 2.43 -19.19
N PHE A 136 -4.33 2.30 -17.91
CA PHE A 136 -3.03 2.62 -17.33
C PHE A 136 -1.89 1.79 -17.89
N ASN A 137 -2.13 0.53 -18.28
CA ASN A 137 -1.09 -0.34 -18.83
C ASN A 137 -0.48 0.20 -20.14
N LEU A 138 -1.23 1.00 -20.89
CA LEU A 138 -0.75 1.61 -22.13
C LEU A 138 0.38 2.60 -21.88
N PHE A 139 0.44 3.21 -20.70
CA PHE A 139 1.40 4.25 -20.35
C PHE A 139 2.64 3.73 -19.61
N PHE A 140 2.60 2.48 -19.13
CA PHE A 140 3.73 1.86 -18.42
C PHE A 140 4.67 1.05 -19.31
N ALA A 141 4.20 0.54 -20.42
CA ALA A 141 4.99 -0.32 -21.28
C ALA A 141 5.21 0.35 -22.65
N GLN A 142 6.38 0.91 -22.85
CA GLN A 142 6.78 1.50 -24.16
C GLN A 142 6.46 0.63 -25.39
N PRO A 143 6.59 -0.72 -25.33
CA PRO A 143 6.18 -1.58 -26.46
C PRO A 143 4.71 -1.45 -26.83
N PHE A 144 3.83 -1.13 -25.89
CA PHE A 144 2.39 -0.98 -26.18
C PHE A 144 2.07 0.38 -26.82
N ILE A 145 2.76 1.45 -26.41
CA ILE A 145 2.57 2.78 -27.03
C ILE A 145 2.84 2.72 -28.54
N THR A 146 3.89 1.99 -28.95
CA THR A 146 4.24 1.78 -30.36
C THR A 146 3.36 0.76 -31.05
N ALA A 147 2.95 -0.32 -30.37
CA ALA A 147 2.16 -1.40 -30.94
C ALA A 147 0.70 -1.00 -31.23
N TYR A 148 0.14 -0.09 -30.42
CA TYR A 148 -1.26 0.34 -30.56
C TYR A 148 -1.43 1.68 -31.26
N ASN A 149 -0.36 2.28 -31.86
CA ASN A 149 -0.41 3.56 -32.59
C ASN A 149 -1.25 4.59 -31.81
N LEU A 150 -0.81 4.94 -30.59
CA LEU A 150 -1.52 5.92 -29.78
C LEU A 150 -1.62 7.26 -30.52
N ASN A 151 -2.74 7.48 -31.22
CA ASN A 151 -2.97 8.65 -32.04
C ASN A 151 -3.37 9.89 -31.23
N PHE A 152 -3.21 9.88 -29.91
CA PHE A 152 -3.45 11.06 -29.08
C PHE A 152 -2.30 11.32 -28.11
N THR A 153 -1.97 12.59 -28.02
CA THR A 153 -0.99 13.09 -27.06
C THR A 153 -1.75 13.51 -25.80
N LEU A 154 -1.40 12.93 -24.65
CA LEU A 154 -1.96 13.37 -23.37
C LEU A 154 -1.26 14.67 -22.92
N PRO A 155 -1.99 15.59 -22.29
CA PRO A 155 -1.39 16.71 -21.59
C PRO A 155 -0.36 16.23 -20.56
N PRO A 156 0.75 16.95 -20.36
CA PRO A 156 1.83 16.52 -19.46
C PRO A 156 1.37 16.18 -18.04
N GLU A 157 0.38 16.91 -17.53
CA GLU A 157 -0.16 16.68 -16.19
C GLU A 157 -0.96 15.37 -16.11
N LEU A 158 -1.82 15.11 -17.10
CA LEU A 158 -2.57 13.84 -17.18
C LEU A 158 -1.62 12.67 -17.39
N LEU A 159 -0.62 12.81 -18.25
CA LEU A 159 0.41 11.79 -18.46
C LEU A 159 1.17 11.51 -17.16
N ASN A 160 1.54 12.55 -16.41
CA ASN A 160 2.19 12.39 -15.11
C ASN A 160 1.29 11.67 -14.10
N PHE A 161 0.01 12.00 -14.04
CA PHE A 161 -0.97 11.28 -13.22
C PHE A 161 -1.05 9.81 -13.65
N MET A 162 -1.28 9.54 -14.94
CA MET A 162 -1.42 8.17 -15.49
C MET A 162 -0.19 7.30 -15.20
N THR A 163 1.01 7.85 -15.34
CA THR A 163 2.25 7.11 -15.12
C THR A 163 2.57 6.89 -13.64
N ASN A 164 2.05 7.72 -12.75
CA ASN A 164 2.35 7.64 -11.32
C ASN A 164 1.16 7.18 -10.46
N PHE A 165 -0.02 7.00 -11.04
CA PHE A 165 -1.18 6.52 -10.29
C PHE A 165 -0.89 5.21 -9.56
N LEU A 166 -1.15 5.18 -8.26
CA LEU A 166 -0.80 4.11 -7.32
C LEU A 166 0.70 3.71 -7.28
N ASN A 167 1.60 4.47 -7.93
CA ASN A 167 3.03 4.19 -7.86
C ASN A 167 3.61 4.52 -6.50
N ASP A 168 3.21 5.65 -5.95
CA ASP A 168 3.59 6.16 -4.65
C ASP A 168 2.70 5.64 -3.50
N VAL A 169 1.85 4.65 -3.78
CA VAL A 169 1.07 3.91 -2.79
C VAL A 169 1.82 2.63 -2.41
N GLY A 170 2.32 2.56 -1.18
CA GLY A 170 2.92 1.35 -0.62
C GLY A 170 1.84 0.42 -0.05
N VAL A 171 1.82 -0.84 -0.47
CA VAL A 171 0.98 -1.87 0.13
C VAL A 171 1.91 -2.92 0.74
N PHE A 172 1.83 -3.12 2.05
CA PHE A 172 2.83 -3.88 2.78
C PHE A 172 2.24 -4.96 3.69
N ARG A 173 2.86 -6.14 3.60
CA ARG A 173 2.85 -7.25 4.55
C ARG A 173 4.30 -7.61 4.82
N ILE A 174 5.00 -6.70 5.49
CA ILE A 174 6.45 -6.79 5.63
C ILE A 174 6.85 -8.09 6.31
N VAL A 175 7.64 -8.90 5.61
CA VAL A 175 8.29 -10.09 6.13
C VAL A 175 9.78 -9.75 6.28
N PRO A 176 10.27 -9.49 7.50
CA PRO A 176 11.60 -8.92 7.74
C PRO A 176 12.73 -9.69 7.04
N GLN A 177 12.70 -11.02 7.09
CA GLN A 177 13.71 -11.87 6.47
C GLN A 177 13.69 -11.82 4.93
N ILE A 178 12.51 -11.57 4.32
CA ILE A 178 12.38 -11.35 2.87
C ILE A 178 12.89 -9.94 2.51
N ALA A 179 12.59 -8.94 3.33
CA ALA A 179 13.01 -7.55 3.10
C ALA A 179 14.53 -7.43 2.98
N VAL A 180 15.28 -8.15 3.82
CA VAL A 180 16.76 -8.13 3.83
C VAL A 180 17.42 -9.27 3.05
N SER A 181 16.63 -10.06 2.32
CA SER A 181 17.17 -11.14 1.47
C SER A 181 18.07 -10.58 0.37
N PRO A 182 19.13 -11.29 -0.03
CA PRO A 182 19.99 -10.88 -1.14
C PRO A 182 19.18 -10.64 -2.41
N VAL A 183 19.58 -9.65 -3.20
CA VAL A 183 18.94 -9.33 -4.49
C VAL A 183 20.01 -9.23 -5.58
N TYR A 184 19.67 -9.59 -6.80
CA TYR A 184 20.57 -9.34 -7.94
C TYR A 184 20.74 -7.83 -8.17
N PHE A 185 21.91 -7.44 -8.70
CA PHE A 185 22.19 -6.02 -9.00
C PHE A 185 21.19 -5.40 -10.00
N THR A 186 20.56 -6.23 -10.86
CA THR A 186 19.50 -5.82 -11.80
C THR A 186 18.11 -5.74 -11.18
N PHE A 187 17.98 -6.08 -9.89
CA PHE A 187 16.66 -6.00 -9.21
C PHE A 187 16.14 -4.57 -9.21
N PRO A 188 14.83 -4.35 -9.42
CA PRO A 188 14.23 -3.02 -9.41
C PRO A 188 14.50 -2.29 -8.08
N GLU A 189 14.72 -0.97 -8.17
CA GLU A 189 14.78 -0.10 -6.99
C GLU A 189 13.38 0.25 -6.51
N ALA A 190 12.71 -0.74 -5.92
CA ALA A 190 11.37 -0.60 -5.38
C ALA A 190 11.16 -1.61 -4.25
N LEU A 191 10.25 -1.28 -3.33
CA LEU A 191 9.78 -2.21 -2.32
C LEU A 191 8.55 -2.96 -2.84
N ASP A 192 8.60 -4.30 -2.77
CA ASP A 192 7.40 -5.09 -2.95
C ASP A 192 6.58 -5.18 -1.65
N GLU A 193 5.48 -5.89 -1.70
CA GLU A 193 4.54 -6.02 -0.59
C GLU A 193 5.15 -6.68 0.67
N ASN A 194 6.13 -7.57 0.49
CA ASN A 194 6.85 -8.22 1.60
C ASN A 194 8.06 -7.40 2.07
N GLY A 195 8.29 -6.23 1.47
CA GLY A 195 9.47 -5.40 1.71
C GLY A 195 10.71 -5.81 0.91
N ARG A 196 10.61 -6.82 0.03
CA ARG A 196 11.73 -7.22 -0.83
C ARG A 196 12.16 -6.05 -1.70
N GLY A 197 13.46 -5.95 -1.94
CA GLY A 197 14.06 -4.81 -2.64
C GLY A 197 14.63 -3.77 -1.68
N LEU A 198 14.38 -3.87 -0.37
CA LEU A 198 14.97 -2.99 0.64
C LEU A 198 16.50 -2.90 0.48
N VAL A 199 17.17 -4.02 0.28
CA VAL A 199 18.63 -4.08 0.05
C VAL A 199 19.04 -3.23 -1.15
N LYS A 200 18.29 -3.30 -2.27
CA LYS A 200 18.56 -2.50 -3.47
C LYS A 200 18.34 -1.02 -3.25
N VAL A 201 17.22 -0.66 -2.61
CA VAL A 201 16.89 0.73 -2.26
C VAL A 201 17.97 1.32 -1.36
N ILE A 202 18.40 0.62 -0.31
CA ILE A 202 19.48 1.05 0.58
C ILE A 202 20.79 1.25 -0.21
N THR A 203 21.17 0.26 -1.03
CA THR A 203 22.43 0.29 -1.78
C THR A 203 22.53 1.51 -2.69
N ASN A 204 21.47 1.82 -3.40
CA ASN A 204 21.45 2.92 -4.35
C ASN A 204 21.30 4.30 -3.67
N ASN A 205 20.92 4.35 -2.39
CA ASN A 205 20.61 5.59 -1.70
C ASN A 205 21.40 5.79 -0.39
N LEU A 206 22.57 5.18 -0.23
CA LEU A 206 23.34 5.29 1.02
C LEU A 206 23.64 6.73 1.46
N SER A 207 24.02 7.62 0.52
CA SER A 207 24.24 9.04 0.84
C SER A 207 22.95 9.71 1.32
N ARG A 208 21.84 9.48 0.62
CA ARG A 208 20.54 10.04 0.98
C ARG A 208 20.03 9.51 2.32
N ILE A 209 20.33 8.27 2.69
CA ILE A 209 19.98 7.70 4.00
C ILE A 209 20.67 8.50 5.10
N ASN A 210 21.94 8.86 4.96
CA ASN A 210 22.68 9.66 5.92
C ASN A 210 22.17 11.11 6.01
N GLU A 211 21.57 11.63 4.95
CA GLU A 211 20.95 12.96 4.87
C GLU A 211 19.49 12.96 5.36
N THR A 212 18.82 11.81 5.33
CA THR A 212 17.43 11.66 5.78
C THR A 212 17.41 11.48 7.29
N LYS A 213 17.20 12.60 8.01
CA LYS A 213 17.32 12.67 9.48
C LYS A 213 16.61 11.52 10.20
N GLN A 214 15.36 11.24 9.86
CA GLN A 214 14.54 10.22 10.55
C GLN A 214 15.10 8.79 10.39
N VAL A 215 15.71 8.48 9.24
CA VAL A 215 16.36 7.20 8.99
C VAL A 215 17.71 7.15 9.68
N TYR A 216 18.51 8.21 9.56
CA TYR A 216 19.82 8.34 10.18
C TYR A 216 19.73 8.24 11.71
N ASP A 217 18.85 9.02 12.34
CA ASP A 217 18.66 9.00 13.79
C ASP A 217 18.26 7.62 14.28
N PHE A 218 17.38 6.91 13.54
CA PHE A 218 16.98 5.54 13.88
C PHE A 218 18.16 4.57 13.85
N LEU A 219 19.04 4.69 12.87
CA LEU A 219 20.25 3.86 12.76
C LEU A 219 21.21 4.15 13.92
N VAL A 220 21.43 5.43 14.23
CA VAL A 220 22.32 5.86 15.34
C VAL A 220 21.79 5.41 16.69
N GLU A 221 20.51 5.61 16.97
CA GLU A 221 19.87 5.18 18.22
C GLU A 221 19.96 3.66 18.49
N ASN A 222 20.02 2.87 17.41
CA ASN A 222 20.19 1.43 17.50
C ASN A 222 21.66 0.98 17.37
N ASN A 223 22.60 1.95 17.28
CA ASN A 223 24.04 1.70 17.12
C ASN A 223 24.37 0.82 15.89
N ILE A 224 23.60 0.98 14.79
CA ILE A 224 23.73 0.18 13.57
C ILE A 224 24.10 1.10 12.42
N SER A 225 25.04 0.67 11.60
CA SER A 225 25.29 1.23 10.27
C SER A 225 25.11 0.16 9.19
N LEU A 226 24.82 0.58 7.97
CA LEU A 226 24.47 -0.28 6.85
C LEU A 226 25.65 -0.37 5.87
N ARG A 227 26.02 -1.60 5.47
CA ARG A 227 27.10 -1.84 4.50
C ARG A 227 26.62 -2.82 3.42
N PRO A 228 26.27 -2.35 2.22
CA PRO A 228 26.04 -3.23 1.07
C PRO A 228 27.34 -3.93 0.66
N VAL A 229 27.24 -5.21 0.33
CA VAL A 229 28.35 -6.05 -0.14
C VAL A 229 27.94 -6.70 -1.45
N PHE A 230 28.74 -6.45 -2.49
CA PHE A 230 28.55 -7.08 -3.80
C PHE A 230 29.30 -8.41 -3.81
N THR A 231 28.60 -9.45 -4.24
CA THR A 231 29.16 -10.80 -4.32
C THR A 231 29.52 -11.15 -5.77
N GLU A 232 30.43 -12.09 -5.96
CA GLU A 232 30.92 -12.51 -7.29
C GLU A 232 29.83 -13.08 -8.20
N ASP A 233 28.75 -13.64 -7.59
CA ASP A 233 27.59 -14.19 -8.28
C ASP A 233 26.54 -13.12 -8.68
N GLY A 234 26.90 -11.82 -8.57
CA GLY A 234 26.06 -10.70 -8.98
C GLY A 234 24.94 -10.34 -8.00
N ASN A 235 24.98 -10.88 -6.77
CA ASN A 235 24.05 -10.51 -5.73
C ASN A 235 24.57 -9.30 -4.91
N ILE A 236 23.63 -8.59 -4.31
CA ILE A 236 23.90 -7.59 -3.28
C ILE A 236 23.37 -8.12 -1.96
N ARG A 237 24.21 -8.13 -0.93
CA ARG A 237 23.85 -8.45 0.45
C ARG A 237 23.95 -7.21 1.31
N LEU A 238 23.17 -7.14 2.36
CA LEU A 238 23.25 -6.08 3.35
C LEU A 238 23.86 -6.61 4.63
N HIS A 239 24.96 -6.02 5.07
CA HIS A 239 25.54 -6.24 6.38
C HIS A 239 25.11 -5.10 7.31
N PHE A 240 24.72 -5.47 8.51
CA PHE A 240 24.44 -4.54 9.60
C PHE A 240 25.66 -4.49 10.50
N ILE A 241 26.24 -3.30 10.67
CA ILE A 241 27.47 -3.13 11.43
C ILE A 241 27.12 -2.48 12.78
N GLU A 242 27.33 -3.21 13.84
CA GLU A 242 27.24 -2.72 15.20
C GLU A 242 28.62 -2.33 15.72
N LYS A 243 28.74 -1.17 16.36
CA LYS A 243 30.00 -0.74 16.98
C LYS A 243 29.99 -1.08 18.47
N SER A 244 30.99 -1.85 18.91
CA SER A 244 31.20 -2.12 20.33
C SER A 244 31.83 -0.91 21.04
N GLU A 245 31.76 -0.88 22.37
CA GLU A 245 32.38 0.18 23.20
C GLU A 245 33.87 0.43 22.89
N ASN A 246 34.58 -0.57 22.41
CA ASN A 246 35.98 -0.47 22.01
C ASN A 246 36.16 -0.14 20.52
N ASN A 247 35.18 0.45 19.85
CA ASN A 247 35.18 0.74 18.41
C ASN A 247 35.42 -0.49 17.49
N LYS A 248 35.27 -1.71 18.03
CA LYS A 248 35.34 -2.91 17.22
C LYS A 248 34.02 -3.11 16.46
N GLU A 249 34.12 -3.25 15.16
CA GLU A 249 32.94 -3.53 14.33
C GLU A 249 32.52 -5.00 14.47
N LEU A 250 31.25 -5.20 14.78
CA LEU A 250 30.58 -6.49 14.74
C LEU A 250 29.67 -6.53 13.51
N ILE A 251 29.95 -7.48 12.62
CA ILE A 251 29.13 -7.69 11.43
C ILE A 251 27.99 -8.61 11.80
N LEU A 252 26.75 -8.08 11.80
CA LEU A 252 25.54 -8.84 11.99
C LEU A 252 25.00 -9.28 10.62
N LEU A 253 24.79 -10.57 10.47
CA LEU A 253 24.04 -11.09 9.32
C LEU A 253 22.56 -10.74 9.49
N PRO A 254 21.79 -10.64 8.38
CA PRO A 254 20.37 -10.29 8.44
C PRO A 254 19.55 -11.13 9.41
N ALA A 255 19.83 -12.43 9.51
CA ALA A 255 19.16 -13.35 10.43
C ALA A 255 19.42 -13.07 11.93
N SER A 256 20.45 -12.26 12.25
CA SER A 256 20.80 -11.87 13.62
C SER A 256 20.25 -10.51 14.02
N VAL A 257 19.61 -9.80 13.08
CA VAL A 257 19.01 -8.48 13.32
C VAL A 257 17.56 -8.66 13.76
N PRO A 258 17.10 -7.97 14.82
CA PRO A 258 15.71 -8.08 15.27
C PRO A 258 14.70 -7.74 14.17
N ASP A 259 13.68 -8.55 14.02
CA ASP A 259 12.61 -8.37 13.01
C ASP A 259 11.94 -7.00 13.10
N GLY A 260 11.69 -6.53 14.32
CA GLY A 260 11.10 -5.21 14.55
C GLY A 260 11.97 -4.05 14.05
N PHE A 261 13.30 -4.19 14.13
CA PHE A 261 14.23 -3.20 13.58
C PHE A 261 14.14 -3.15 12.04
N ILE A 262 14.14 -4.32 11.39
CA ILE A 262 14.03 -4.42 9.92
C ILE A 262 12.70 -3.86 9.44
N LYS A 263 11.59 -4.17 10.13
CA LYS A 263 10.26 -3.66 9.81
C LYS A 263 10.21 -2.14 9.94
N MET A 264 10.70 -1.58 11.04
CA MET A 264 10.75 -0.13 11.24
C MET A 264 11.65 0.56 10.20
N LEU A 265 12.81 0.01 9.89
CA LEU A 265 13.70 0.54 8.85
C LEU A 265 12.99 0.56 7.48
N THR A 266 12.25 -0.51 7.15
CA THR A 266 11.48 -0.59 5.90
C THR A 266 10.42 0.51 5.83
N ILE A 267 9.68 0.73 6.90
CA ILE A 267 8.64 1.77 7.00
C ILE A 267 9.28 3.17 6.88
N LEU A 268 10.36 3.43 7.61
CA LEU A 268 11.08 4.71 7.57
C LEU A 268 11.59 5.02 6.15
N ILE A 269 12.14 4.02 5.45
CA ILE A 269 12.59 4.16 4.06
C ILE A 269 11.39 4.42 3.14
N ALA A 270 10.29 3.70 3.28
CA ALA A 270 9.08 3.92 2.48
C ALA A 270 8.55 5.36 2.64
N VAL A 271 8.49 5.86 3.88
CA VAL A 271 7.94 7.18 4.22
C VAL A 271 8.89 8.30 3.85
N TYR A 272 10.14 8.27 4.33
CA TYR A 272 11.03 9.44 4.29
C TYR A 272 12.00 9.45 3.13
N LEU A 273 12.43 8.27 2.65
CA LEU A 273 13.35 8.18 1.53
C LEU A 273 12.63 8.07 0.18
N LEU A 274 11.67 7.14 0.08
CA LEU A 274 10.86 6.92 -1.12
C LEU A 274 9.68 7.90 -1.22
N LYS A 275 9.31 8.57 -0.11
CA LYS A 275 8.23 9.57 -0.02
C LYS A 275 6.90 9.05 -0.56
N MET A 276 6.54 7.83 -0.17
CA MET A 276 5.26 7.25 -0.56
C MET A 276 4.11 8.08 0.00
N SER A 277 3.15 8.45 -0.84
CA SER A 277 2.02 9.31 -0.46
C SER A 277 1.00 8.60 0.44
N THR A 278 0.85 7.29 0.27
CA THR A 278 -0.05 6.45 1.06
C THR A 278 0.64 5.14 1.42
N ILE A 279 0.58 4.78 2.67
CA ILE A 279 1.14 3.54 3.22
C ILE A 279 -0.01 2.67 3.72
N ILE A 280 -0.17 1.51 3.13
CA ILE A 280 -1.18 0.52 3.50
C ILE A 280 -0.44 -0.66 4.11
N ILE A 281 -0.70 -0.99 5.39
CA ILE A 281 0.02 -2.04 6.10
C ILE A 281 -0.95 -3.01 6.76
N ASP A 282 -0.79 -4.29 6.47
CA ASP A 282 -1.49 -5.36 7.18
C ASP A 282 -0.74 -5.72 8.47
N GLU A 283 -1.48 -5.86 9.58
CA GLU A 283 -0.97 -6.22 10.91
C GLU A 283 0.26 -5.39 11.30
N ILE A 284 0.02 -4.08 11.45
CA ILE A 284 1.09 -3.09 11.61
C ILE A 284 1.95 -3.34 12.85
N GLU A 285 1.40 -3.93 13.90
CA GLU A 285 2.08 -4.26 15.17
C GLU A 285 3.03 -5.45 15.10
N ASN A 286 2.87 -6.35 14.15
CA ASN A 286 3.63 -7.61 14.11
C ASN A 286 5.13 -7.34 14.19
N SER A 287 5.81 -8.08 15.09
CA SER A 287 7.25 -7.98 15.38
C SER A 287 7.71 -6.66 16.00
N LEU A 288 6.80 -5.72 16.33
CA LEU A 288 7.19 -4.44 16.92
C LEU A 288 7.15 -4.47 18.45
N HIS A 289 8.24 -4.01 19.07
CA HIS A 289 8.29 -3.74 20.50
C HIS A 289 7.63 -2.39 20.82
N LEU A 290 7.17 -2.19 22.06
CA LEU A 290 6.49 -0.97 22.54
C LEU A 290 7.16 0.34 22.05
N LYS A 291 8.46 0.49 22.21
CA LYS A 291 9.22 1.68 21.78
C LYS A 291 9.06 1.95 20.27
N TYR A 292 8.98 0.91 19.46
CA TYR A 292 8.78 1.05 18.01
C TYR A 292 7.33 1.36 17.66
N ILE A 293 6.36 0.89 18.46
CA ILE A 293 4.94 1.24 18.29
C ILE A 293 4.74 2.73 18.55
N GLU A 294 5.29 3.29 19.63
CA GLU A 294 5.23 4.74 19.90
C GLU A 294 5.82 5.55 18.75
N ARG A 295 7.01 5.19 18.28
CA ARG A 295 7.66 5.84 17.14
C ARG A 295 6.82 5.72 15.85
N LEU A 296 6.19 4.59 15.61
CA LEU A 296 5.32 4.36 14.48
C LEU A 296 4.09 5.27 14.53
N VAL A 297 3.48 5.45 15.70
CA VAL A 297 2.37 6.39 15.90
C VAL A 297 2.79 7.81 15.56
N ASP A 298 3.98 8.23 15.99
CA ASP A 298 4.53 9.54 15.62
C ASP A 298 4.74 9.68 14.11
N ILE A 299 5.27 8.64 13.46
CA ILE A 299 5.44 8.62 12.00
C ILE A 299 4.07 8.77 11.31
N MET A 300 3.06 8.04 11.73
CA MET A 300 1.71 8.12 11.16
C MET A 300 1.11 9.53 11.29
N ARG A 301 1.32 10.20 12.41
CA ARG A 301 0.77 11.54 12.68
C ARG A 301 1.53 12.66 11.99
N TYR A 302 2.86 12.63 12.02
CA TYR A 302 3.69 13.77 11.67
C TYR A 302 4.38 13.67 10.31
N SER A 303 4.37 12.52 9.62
CA SER A 303 4.87 12.42 8.25
C SER A 303 3.85 12.99 7.25
N ASP A 304 4.26 13.20 6.01
CA ASP A 304 3.36 13.62 4.92
C ASP A 304 2.53 12.45 4.35
N SER A 305 2.89 11.19 4.66
CA SER A 305 2.22 10.01 4.15
C SER A 305 0.87 9.77 4.82
N GLN A 306 -0.15 9.39 4.08
CA GLN A 306 -1.39 8.83 4.60
C GLN A 306 -1.16 7.39 5.05
N PHE A 307 -1.79 6.97 6.16
CA PHE A 307 -1.73 5.59 6.63
C PHE A 307 -3.11 4.93 6.65
N ILE A 308 -3.17 3.71 6.12
CA ILE A 308 -4.30 2.79 6.23
C ILE A 308 -3.72 1.48 6.77
N ALA A 309 -3.94 1.20 8.04
CA ALA A 309 -3.31 0.06 8.68
C ALA A 309 -4.33 -0.84 9.37
N THR A 310 -4.13 -2.15 9.27
CA THR A 310 -4.91 -3.10 10.06
C THR A 310 -4.16 -3.42 11.35
N THR A 311 -4.89 -3.67 12.43
CA THR A 311 -4.29 -4.04 13.72
C THR A 311 -5.22 -4.94 14.52
N HIS A 312 -4.59 -5.73 15.40
CA HIS A 312 -5.21 -6.45 16.52
C HIS A 312 -4.66 -5.99 17.88
N SER A 313 -3.75 -5.01 17.87
CA SER A 313 -3.08 -4.55 19.09
C SER A 313 -3.93 -3.53 19.84
N PRO A 314 -4.38 -3.83 21.08
CA PRO A 314 -5.02 -2.85 21.94
C PRO A 314 -4.17 -1.59 22.13
N LEU A 315 -2.86 -1.77 22.22
CA LEU A 315 -1.92 -0.68 22.42
C LEU A 315 -1.94 0.34 21.26
N ILE A 316 -1.98 -0.13 20.01
CA ILE A 316 -2.08 0.80 18.84
C ILE A 316 -3.42 1.52 18.89
N ILE A 317 -4.50 0.80 19.20
CA ILE A 317 -5.85 1.38 19.30
C ILE A 317 -5.88 2.50 20.37
N ASP A 318 -5.25 2.29 21.51
CA ASP A 318 -5.25 3.27 22.61
C ASP A 318 -4.47 4.55 22.30
N PHE A 319 -3.53 4.49 21.36
CA PHE A 319 -2.85 5.69 20.85
C PHE A 319 -3.67 6.48 19.84
N MET A 320 -4.75 5.92 19.28
CA MET A 320 -5.52 6.55 18.22
C MET A 320 -6.62 7.47 18.73
N ASP A 321 -6.99 8.44 17.90
CA ASP A 321 -8.22 9.18 18.08
C ASP A 321 -9.41 8.32 17.63
N PRO A 322 -10.57 8.36 18.30
CA PRO A 322 -11.74 7.61 17.86
C PRO A 322 -12.15 7.87 16.40
N SER A 323 -11.88 9.05 15.87
CA SER A 323 -12.14 9.41 14.45
C SER A 323 -11.24 8.66 13.46
N GLU A 324 -10.10 8.14 13.91
CA GLU A 324 -9.12 7.39 13.10
C GLU A 324 -9.47 5.90 13.01
N ILE A 325 -10.49 5.42 13.74
CA ILE A 325 -10.86 4.00 13.83
C ILE A 325 -11.95 3.65 12.82
N ILE A 326 -11.70 2.60 12.06
CA ILE A 326 -12.66 1.94 11.16
C ILE A 326 -12.91 0.54 11.70
N ILE A 327 -14.14 0.25 12.06
CA ILE A 327 -14.52 -1.03 12.66
C ILE A 327 -15.10 -1.94 11.57
N LEU A 328 -14.52 -3.12 11.39
CA LEU A 328 -15.06 -4.15 10.51
C LEU A 328 -15.71 -5.27 11.31
N ASP A 329 -16.89 -5.67 10.89
CA ASP A 329 -17.56 -6.84 11.36
C ASP A 329 -17.97 -7.74 10.18
N LYS A 330 -18.41 -8.97 10.44
CA LYS A 330 -18.82 -9.90 9.41
C LYS A 330 -20.18 -10.48 9.71
N GLU A 331 -21.13 -10.22 8.82
CA GLU A 331 -22.48 -10.74 8.90
C GLU A 331 -22.80 -11.62 7.67
N ARG A 332 -23.14 -12.88 7.88
CA ARG A 332 -23.53 -13.82 6.81
C ARG A 332 -22.54 -13.88 5.63
N GLY A 333 -21.23 -13.78 5.94
CA GLY A 333 -20.17 -13.81 4.92
C GLY A 333 -19.81 -12.45 4.31
N GLU A 334 -20.60 -11.42 4.58
CA GLU A 334 -20.38 -10.05 4.11
C GLU A 334 -19.70 -9.20 5.18
N THR A 335 -18.66 -8.44 4.80
CA THR A 335 -18.02 -7.46 5.66
C THR A 335 -18.89 -6.21 5.78
N LYS A 336 -19.18 -5.80 7.01
CA LYS A 336 -19.84 -4.55 7.37
C LYS A 336 -18.80 -3.55 7.89
N ILE A 337 -18.95 -2.30 7.49
CA ILE A 337 -18.05 -1.21 7.88
C ILE A 337 -18.80 -0.29 8.82
N ASN A 338 -18.26 -0.08 9.98
CA ASN A 338 -18.78 0.84 10.97
C ASN A 338 -17.71 1.89 11.30
N LYS A 339 -18.14 3.12 11.49
CA LYS A 339 -17.31 4.19 12.04
C LYS A 339 -17.76 4.52 13.44
N VAL A 340 -16.84 5.01 14.26
CA VAL A 340 -17.18 5.52 15.59
C VAL A 340 -18.15 6.69 15.43
N GLN A 341 -19.32 6.55 16.03
CA GLN A 341 -20.31 7.62 16.05
C GLN A 341 -19.90 8.68 17.07
N GLU A 342 -20.02 9.96 16.70
CA GLU A 342 -19.71 11.11 17.57
C GLU A 342 -18.33 10.97 18.26
N PRO A 343 -17.21 10.88 17.51
CA PRO A 343 -15.89 10.55 18.04
C PRO A 343 -15.44 11.52 19.16
N GLU A 344 -15.76 12.81 19.05
CA GLU A 344 -15.41 13.81 20.08
C GLU A 344 -16.12 13.54 21.41
N LYS A 345 -17.42 13.23 21.40
CA LYS A 345 -18.15 12.86 22.60
C LYS A 345 -17.65 11.57 23.21
N LEU A 346 -17.32 10.58 22.36
CA LEU A 346 -16.72 9.33 22.83
C LEU A 346 -15.40 9.61 23.53
N LYS A 347 -14.52 10.42 22.92
CA LYS A 347 -13.23 10.78 23.48
C LYS A 347 -13.36 11.44 24.87
N GLU A 348 -14.26 12.42 25.00
CA GLU A 348 -14.57 13.06 26.28
C GLU A 348 -15.05 12.04 27.33
N LYS A 349 -15.95 11.14 26.95
CA LYS A 349 -16.48 10.10 27.82
C LYS A 349 -15.40 9.12 28.28
N LEU A 350 -14.56 8.66 27.37
CA LEU A 350 -13.45 7.74 27.67
C LEU A 350 -12.46 8.39 28.64
N THR A 351 -12.03 9.62 28.33
CA THR A 351 -11.10 10.39 29.17
C THR A 351 -11.68 10.67 30.55
N GLY A 352 -12.96 11.07 30.62
CA GLY A 352 -13.63 11.38 31.89
C GLY A 352 -13.82 10.16 32.79
N ASN A 353 -13.92 8.96 32.25
CA ASN A 353 -14.10 7.72 32.98
C ASN A 353 -12.79 6.90 33.14
N GLY A 354 -11.68 7.34 32.57
CA GLY A 354 -10.41 6.60 32.59
C GLY A 354 -10.47 5.26 31.82
N ILE A 355 -11.35 5.16 30.81
CA ILE A 355 -11.52 3.95 29.99
C ILE A 355 -10.67 4.09 28.73
N LEU A 356 -9.96 3.03 28.36
CA LEU A 356 -9.17 2.98 27.13
C LEU A 356 -10.07 2.75 25.90
N LEU A 357 -9.65 3.24 24.74
CA LEU A 357 -10.40 3.06 23.50
C LEU A 357 -10.50 1.57 23.10
N SER A 358 -9.45 0.81 23.35
CA SER A 358 -9.43 -0.65 23.13
C SER A 358 -10.43 -1.39 24.01
N GLU A 359 -10.59 -0.97 25.26
CA GLU A 359 -11.59 -1.56 26.17
C GLU A 359 -13.01 -1.29 25.69
N TRP A 360 -13.28 -0.06 25.22
CA TRP A 360 -14.59 0.28 24.66
C TRP A 360 -14.93 -0.52 23.39
N LEU A 361 -13.93 -0.83 22.56
CA LEU A 361 -14.12 -1.62 21.33
C LEU A 361 -14.40 -3.11 21.62
N LEU A 362 -14.07 -3.61 22.81
CA LEU A 362 -14.29 -5.01 23.22
C LEU A 362 -15.69 -5.25 23.80
N TYR A 363 -16.43 -4.19 24.15
CA TYR A 363 -17.78 -4.25 24.71
C TYR A 363 -18.81 -3.62 23.75
#